data_8d0e8d11a8f82da2f0a3775339973a95
#
_entry.id   8d0e8d11a8f82da2f0a3775339973a95
#
_cell.length_a   1.000
_cell.length_b   1.000
_cell.length_c   1.000
_cell.angle_alpha   90.00
_cell.angle_beta   90.00
_cell.angle_gamma   90.00
#
_symmetry.space_group_name_H-M   'P 1'
#
loop_
_entity.id
_entity.type
_entity.pdbx_description
1 polymer ?
#
loop_
_entity_poly.entity_id
_entity_poly.type
_entity_poly.pdbx_seq_one_letter_code
_entity_poly.pdbx_strand_id
1 'polypeptide(L)'
;MVDAYIGSSKDNMRSAVHNWYKFTAGFSYKFIDLVVDELEAKPDCIYEPFAGCGTTLVAAQKKKIHSLGNESQQLMCDIINAKLNWDIEDKTCCDYIAYLKDYVDNRSKEDISEEYNELLCGLYDAETLKNLYLLRDGIASLEDVKYQLFLRLALSQTLHKAALHPIAVPYIVRSKTLVNSGDALGKFTSISLQMLNDLATMPHHERMADVYKADSRKKNVNITDGICDLCITSPPYLNNLDYGEVSKVHTHFFELTKDWHDITEKVRRELVTGATTHYRDADFCLEEFLETDFARANRGLMPTLIQHYDAILQSGKGRKGKKSFHILMMHYFEDMYRVLIEMRRVLRKGSKAYLILGDSAPYGIYIPTTQYLGEIAQSVGFGDYKIYKIRERGHKWTTLSNRHNVELSENILVLNR
;
A
#
# COMPACT_ATOMS: atom_id res chain seq x y z
N MET A 1 -10.41 22.46 11.24
CA MET A 1 -10.85 21.95 9.90
C MET A 1 -9.77 21.03 9.39
N VAL A 2 -10.09 19.78 9.16
CA VAL A 2 -9.14 18.81 8.59
C VAL A 2 -8.88 19.20 7.13
N ASP A 3 -7.60 19.38 6.76
CA ASP A 3 -7.22 19.74 5.39
C ASP A 3 -7.66 18.62 4.42
N ALA A 4 -8.40 18.98 3.37
CA ALA A 4 -8.89 18.03 2.36
C ALA A 4 -7.78 17.19 1.66
N TYR A 5 -6.53 17.61 1.78
CA TYR A 5 -5.38 16.92 1.20
C TYR A 5 -4.82 15.78 2.09
N ILE A 6 -5.24 15.68 3.36
CA ILE A 6 -4.77 14.64 4.29
C ILE A 6 -4.99 13.23 3.74
N GLY A 7 -6.13 12.97 3.08
CA GLY A 7 -6.41 11.69 2.43
C GLY A 7 -5.65 11.45 1.12
N SER A 8 -4.58 12.21 0.80
CA SER A 8 -3.80 12.00 -0.42
C SER A 8 -2.30 12.04 -0.17
N SER A 9 -1.54 11.28 -0.94
CA SER A 9 -0.07 11.21 -0.85
C SER A 9 0.67 12.40 -1.51
N LYS A 10 -0.02 13.50 -1.87
CA LYS A 10 0.61 14.63 -2.59
C LYS A 10 1.73 15.30 -1.79
N ASP A 11 1.54 15.47 -0.48
CA ASP A 11 2.56 16.05 0.39
C ASP A 11 3.79 15.14 0.50
N ASN A 12 3.59 13.82 0.47
CA ASN A 12 4.67 12.84 0.54
C ASN A 12 5.66 13.01 -0.63
N MET A 13 5.17 13.41 -1.81
CA MET A 13 6.02 13.62 -3.00
C MET A 13 6.94 14.85 -2.91
N ARG A 14 6.78 15.68 -1.88
CA ARG A 14 7.60 16.88 -1.62
C ARG A 14 8.42 16.77 -0.33
N SER A 15 8.35 15.62 0.34
CA SER A 15 9.03 15.39 1.62
C SER A 15 10.13 14.34 1.43
N ALA A 16 11.33 14.68 1.90
CA ALA A 16 12.47 13.78 1.91
C ALA A 16 12.12 12.41 2.53
N VAL A 17 12.66 11.35 1.99
CA VAL A 17 12.38 9.95 2.31
C VAL A 17 10.98 9.49 1.88
N HIS A 18 9.94 10.26 2.15
CA HIS A 18 8.59 9.92 1.69
C HIS A 18 8.49 9.87 0.16
N ASN A 19 9.17 10.77 -0.55
CA ASN A 19 9.17 10.88 -2.02
C ASN A 19 9.97 9.77 -2.73
N TRP A 20 10.72 8.94 -2.00
CA TRP A 20 11.55 7.88 -2.60
C TRP A 20 10.75 6.75 -3.25
N TYR A 21 9.47 6.66 -2.98
CA TYR A 21 8.58 5.74 -3.69
C TYR A 21 7.19 6.35 -3.86
N LYS A 22 6.75 6.46 -5.12
CA LYS A 22 5.42 6.99 -5.44
C LYS A 22 4.36 5.92 -5.20
N PHE A 23 3.63 6.05 -4.10
CA PHE A 23 2.52 5.16 -3.77
C PHE A 23 1.19 5.91 -3.81
N THR A 24 0.35 5.58 -4.79
CA THR A 24 -0.88 6.37 -5.09
C THR A 24 -2.00 6.11 -4.09
N ALA A 25 -1.96 4.98 -3.40
CA ALA A 25 -2.96 4.58 -2.41
C ALA A 25 -2.68 5.09 -0.99
N GLY A 26 -1.60 5.86 -0.81
CA GLY A 26 -1.21 6.39 0.49
C GLY A 26 -1.93 7.69 0.85
N PHE A 27 -1.91 8.00 2.13
CA PHE A 27 -2.34 9.28 2.71
C PHE A 27 -1.15 10.18 3.05
N SER A 28 -1.41 11.43 3.44
CA SER A 28 -0.36 12.40 3.76
C SER A 28 0.31 12.10 5.10
N TYR A 29 1.64 12.18 5.17
CA TYR A 29 2.38 12.11 6.43
C TYR A 29 1.94 13.19 7.44
N LYS A 30 1.44 14.33 6.96
CA LYS A 30 0.91 15.41 7.80
C LYS A 30 -0.28 14.97 8.66
N PHE A 31 -0.97 13.88 8.27
CA PHE A 31 -2.01 13.33 9.11
C PHE A 31 -1.44 12.72 10.39
N ILE A 32 -0.29 12.05 10.29
CA ILE A 32 0.41 11.52 11.47
C ILE A 32 0.86 12.68 12.36
N ASP A 33 1.42 13.73 11.75
CA ASP A 33 1.83 14.93 12.47
C ASP A 33 0.63 15.54 13.22
N LEU A 34 -0.49 15.75 12.53
CA LEU A 34 -1.71 16.32 13.13
C LEU A 34 -2.20 15.46 14.31
N VAL A 35 -2.33 14.15 14.11
CA VAL A 35 -2.85 13.25 15.17
C VAL A 35 -1.92 13.25 16.38
N VAL A 36 -0.61 13.15 16.17
CA VAL A 36 0.38 13.10 17.26
C VAL A 36 0.43 14.44 18.00
N ASP A 37 0.35 15.56 17.27
CA ASP A 37 0.46 16.90 17.87
C ASP A 37 -0.84 17.30 18.62
N GLU A 38 -1.98 16.66 18.35
CA GLU A 38 -3.24 16.85 19.07
C GLU A 38 -3.37 15.97 20.33
N LEU A 39 -2.46 15.01 20.54
CA LEU A 39 -2.48 14.17 21.75
C LEU A 39 -1.91 14.94 22.96
N GLU A 40 -2.48 14.70 24.15
CA GLU A 40 -1.99 15.27 25.41
C GLU A 40 -0.58 14.79 25.77
N ALA A 41 -0.22 13.59 25.35
CA ALA A 41 1.10 13.01 25.52
C ALA A 41 1.58 12.34 24.23
N LYS A 42 2.89 12.40 24.00
CA LYS A 42 3.50 11.71 22.86
C LYS A 42 3.32 10.20 23.01
N PRO A 43 2.84 9.49 21.95
CA PRO A 43 2.68 8.06 22.03
C PRO A 43 4.04 7.34 22.13
N ASP A 44 4.07 6.23 22.85
CA ASP A 44 5.25 5.37 22.96
C ASP A 44 5.44 4.54 21.68
N CYS A 45 4.33 4.00 21.15
CA CYS A 45 4.35 3.10 20.01
C CYS A 45 3.13 3.26 19.11
N ILE A 46 3.37 3.46 17.81
CA ILE A 46 2.30 3.52 16.78
C ILE A 46 2.23 2.18 16.04
N TYR A 47 1.01 1.65 15.89
CA TYR A 47 0.74 0.48 15.07
C TYR A 47 0.15 0.88 13.70
N GLU A 48 0.67 0.26 12.64
CA GLU A 48 0.17 0.41 11.26
C GLU A 48 -0.07 -0.97 10.61
N PRO A 49 -1.31 -1.48 10.62
CA PRO A 49 -1.62 -2.80 10.05
C PRO A 49 -1.53 -2.87 8.53
N PHE A 50 -1.46 -1.76 7.81
CA PHE A 50 -1.38 -1.68 6.35
C PHE A 50 -0.28 -0.70 5.93
N ALA A 51 0.97 -1.04 6.23
CA ALA A 51 2.08 -0.10 6.16
C ALA A 51 2.36 0.45 4.74
N GLY A 52 1.96 -0.26 3.68
CA GLY A 52 2.09 0.16 2.29
C GLY A 52 3.53 0.55 1.95
N CYS A 53 3.77 1.82 1.64
CA CYS A 53 5.13 2.32 1.40
C CYS A 53 5.77 2.98 2.64
N GLY A 54 5.22 2.77 3.85
CA GLY A 54 5.81 3.17 5.12
C GLY A 54 5.54 4.61 5.57
N THR A 55 4.46 5.24 5.13
CA THR A 55 4.18 6.65 5.49
C THR A 55 4.13 6.87 6.99
N THR A 56 3.37 6.04 7.73
CA THR A 56 3.26 6.12 9.19
C THR A 56 4.59 5.85 9.88
N LEU A 57 5.32 4.81 9.45
CA LEU A 57 6.57 4.40 10.09
C LEU A 57 7.67 5.46 9.93
N VAL A 58 7.81 6.03 8.73
CA VAL A 58 8.78 7.10 8.44
C VAL A 58 8.43 8.36 9.24
N ALA A 59 7.15 8.76 9.31
CA ALA A 59 6.72 9.92 10.08
C ALA A 59 6.93 9.72 11.59
N ALA A 60 6.62 8.53 12.12
CA ALA A 60 6.89 8.16 13.50
C ALA A 60 8.39 8.23 13.83
N GLN A 61 9.22 7.65 12.96
CA GLN A 61 10.68 7.68 13.13
C GLN A 61 11.21 9.12 13.13
N LYS A 62 10.74 10.01 12.26
CA LYS A 62 11.12 11.44 12.28
C LYS A 62 10.79 12.11 13.62
N LYS A 63 9.69 11.71 14.24
CA LYS A 63 9.26 12.21 15.57
C LYS A 63 9.91 11.45 16.74
N LYS A 64 10.80 10.50 16.50
CA LYS A 64 11.40 9.61 17.52
C LYS A 64 10.32 8.87 18.32
N ILE A 65 9.37 8.26 17.62
CA ILE A 65 8.31 7.42 18.16
C ILE A 65 8.55 6.01 17.63
N HIS A 66 8.48 5.01 18.52
CA HIS A 66 8.49 3.61 18.06
C HIS A 66 7.27 3.32 17.19
N SER A 67 7.45 2.47 16.19
CA SER A 67 6.32 2.05 15.37
C SER A 67 6.50 0.62 14.86
N LEU A 68 5.36 -0.07 14.76
CA LEU A 68 5.28 -1.46 14.29
C LEU A 68 4.33 -1.51 13.11
N GLY A 69 4.78 -2.04 11.99
CA GLY A 69 3.98 -2.15 10.77
C GLY A 69 3.82 -3.60 10.31
N ASN A 70 2.62 -3.95 9.84
CA ASN A 70 2.40 -5.13 9.02
C ASN A 70 2.29 -4.73 7.56
N GLU A 71 2.90 -5.52 6.69
CA GLU A 71 2.75 -5.38 5.24
C GLU A 71 2.79 -6.78 4.60
N SER A 72 1.83 -7.07 3.75
CA SER A 72 1.72 -8.39 3.13
C SER A 72 2.65 -8.59 1.92
N GLN A 73 3.05 -7.52 1.25
CA GLN A 73 3.89 -7.58 0.06
C GLN A 73 5.38 -7.44 0.40
N GLN A 74 6.20 -8.42 0.02
CA GLN A 74 7.65 -8.39 0.23
C GLN A 74 8.29 -7.12 -0.37
N LEU A 75 7.88 -6.73 -1.58
CA LEU A 75 8.37 -5.51 -2.23
C LEU A 75 8.18 -4.27 -1.35
N MET A 76 7.01 -4.15 -0.74
CA MET A 76 6.71 -3.00 0.12
C MET A 76 7.51 -3.05 1.42
N CYS A 77 7.71 -4.24 2.00
CA CYS A 77 8.60 -4.42 3.16
C CYS A 77 10.03 -3.96 2.84
N ASP A 78 10.57 -4.33 1.66
CA ASP A 78 11.89 -3.91 1.22
C ASP A 78 11.99 -2.39 1.05
N ILE A 79 10.95 -1.77 0.46
CA ILE A 79 10.85 -0.31 0.31
C ILE A 79 10.80 0.38 1.67
N ILE A 80 10.02 -0.14 2.62
CA ILE A 80 9.93 0.41 3.98
C ILE A 80 11.28 0.30 4.68
N ASN A 81 11.92 -0.86 4.62
CA ASN A 81 13.22 -1.08 5.23
C ASN A 81 14.28 -0.13 4.67
N ALA A 82 14.30 0.11 3.35
CA ALA A 82 15.17 1.10 2.74
C ALA A 82 14.89 2.52 3.26
N LYS A 83 13.61 2.91 3.37
CA LYS A 83 13.21 4.24 3.86
C LYS A 83 13.50 4.48 5.33
N LEU A 84 13.52 3.45 6.15
CA LEU A 84 13.79 3.53 7.58
C LEU A 84 15.28 3.49 7.92
N ASN A 85 16.12 3.08 6.98
CA ASN A 85 17.56 2.99 7.16
C ASN A 85 18.24 4.32 6.80
N TRP A 86 18.49 5.14 7.82
CA TRP A 86 19.12 6.45 7.66
C TRP A 86 20.64 6.42 7.95
N ASP A 87 21.15 5.26 8.36
CA ASP A 87 22.59 5.02 8.60
C ASP A 87 23.26 4.54 7.28
N ILE A 88 23.26 5.42 6.28
CA ILE A 88 23.96 5.23 5.00
C ILE A 88 25.12 6.22 4.96
N GLU A 89 26.34 5.72 4.90
CA GLU A 89 27.53 6.55 4.79
C GLU A 89 27.72 7.02 3.33
N ASP A 90 27.81 8.33 3.14
CA ASP A 90 27.89 8.96 1.81
C ASP A 90 29.04 8.40 0.96
N LYS A 91 30.25 8.29 1.57
CA LYS A 91 31.43 7.81 0.85
C LYS A 91 31.24 6.38 0.37
N THR A 92 30.86 5.47 1.25
CA THR A 92 30.62 4.06 0.92
C THR A 92 29.53 3.91 -0.14
N CYS A 93 28.45 4.69 -0.05
CA CYS A 93 27.40 4.66 -1.04
C CYS A 93 27.90 5.18 -2.41
N CYS A 94 28.69 6.24 -2.45
CA CYS A 94 29.30 6.74 -3.68
C CYS A 94 30.27 5.72 -4.30
N ASP A 95 31.05 5.01 -3.48
CA ASP A 95 31.94 3.94 -3.94
C ASP A 95 31.14 2.77 -4.57
N TYR A 96 29.99 2.39 -3.96
CA TYR A 96 29.09 1.39 -4.57
C TYR A 96 28.44 1.89 -5.88
N ILE A 97 28.05 3.16 -5.96
CA ILE A 97 27.50 3.73 -7.21
C ILE A 97 28.56 3.69 -8.31
N ALA A 98 29.82 4.03 -8.01
CA ALA A 98 30.93 3.94 -8.95
C ALA A 98 31.20 2.49 -9.38
N TYR A 99 31.23 1.56 -8.44
CA TYR A 99 31.32 0.11 -8.71
C TYR A 99 30.22 -0.37 -9.65
N LEU A 100 28.95 0.01 -9.39
CA LEU A 100 27.82 -0.38 -10.23
C LEU A 100 27.90 0.19 -11.65
N LYS A 101 28.45 1.40 -11.79
CA LYS A 101 28.72 1.97 -13.11
C LYS A 101 29.74 1.14 -13.88
N ASP A 102 30.86 0.82 -13.26
CA ASP A 102 31.89 -0.03 -13.87
C ASP A 102 31.35 -1.44 -14.16
N TYR A 103 30.48 -1.96 -13.26
CA TYR A 103 29.82 -3.25 -13.44
C TYR A 103 28.96 -3.28 -14.71
N VAL A 104 28.20 -2.21 -14.99
CA VAL A 104 27.35 -2.10 -16.18
C VAL A 104 28.21 -1.86 -17.43
N ASP A 105 29.19 -0.95 -17.37
CA ASP A 105 30.03 -0.53 -18.53
C ASP A 105 30.87 -1.71 -19.04
N ASN A 106 31.28 -2.64 -18.19
CA ASN A 106 32.14 -3.79 -18.54
C ASN A 106 31.36 -5.09 -18.83
N ARG A 107 30.04 -5.06 -18.96
CA ARG A 107 29.18 -6.24 -19.20
C ARG A 107 28.27 -6.08 -20.41
N SER A 108 27.94 -7.23 -20.99
CA SER A 108 27.04 -7.33 -22.13
C SER A 108 25.71 -8.01 -21.75
N LYS A 109 24.82 -8.21 -22.73
CA LYS A 109 23.56 -8.93 -22.50
C LYS A 109 23.80 -10.41 -22.15
N GLU A 110 24.86 -11.01 -22.66
CA GLU A 110 25.23 -12.40 -22.43
C GLU A 110 25.63 -12.67 -20.96
N ASP A 111 25.98 -11.62 -20.23
CA ASP A 111 26.28 -11.69 -18.79
C ASP A 111 25.02 -11.74 -17.91
N ILE A 112 23.84 -11.55 -18.50
CA ILE A 112 22.55 -11.63 -17.81
C ILE A 112 22.05 -13.06 -17.90
N SER A 113 21.88 -13.72 -16.74
CA SER A 113 21.54 -15.14 -16.65
C SER A 113 20.08 -15.47 -17.01
N GLU A 114 19.24 -14.47 -17.18
CA GLU A 114 17.79 -14.63 -17.33
C GLU A 114 17.25 -14.09 -18.65
N GLU A 115 16.12 -14.69 -19.07
CA GLU A 115 15.32 -14.09 -20.12
C GLU A 115 14.55 -12.87 -19.59
N TYR A 116 14.50 -11.79 -20.39
CA TYR A 116 13.73 -10.61 -20.02
C TYR A 116 12.24 -10.90 -19.95
N ASN A 117 11.59 -10.41 -18.90
CA ASN A 117 10.15 -10.51 -18.80
C ASN A 117 9.46 -9.76 -19.94
N GLU A 118 8.49 -10.40 -20.61
CA GLU A 118 7.80 -9.87 -21.79
C GLU A 118 7.13 -8.50 -21.54
N LEU A 119 6.57 -8.28 -20.34
CA LEU A 119 6.00 -7.00 -19.97
C LEU A 119 7.05 -5.89 -20.02
N LEU A 120 8.27 -6.18 -19.55
CA LEU A 120 9.36 -5.21 -19.47
C LEU A 120 9.95 -4.92 -20.86
N CYS A 121 10.02 -5.91 -21.75
CA CYS A 121 10.41 -5.70 -23.17
C CYS A 121 9.51 -4.66 -23.86
N GLY A 122 8.25 -4.57 -23.48
CA GLY A 122 7.32 -3.57 -24.03
C GLY A 122 7.38 -2.19 -23.35
N LEU A 123 8.22 -2.02 -22.31
CA LEU A 123 8.33 -0.79 -21.54
C LEU A 123 9.66 -0.05 -21.74
N TYR A 124 10.68 -0.73 -22.19
CA TYR A 124 12.04 -0.17 -22.34
C TYR A 124 12.61 -0.54 -23.70
N ASP A 125 13.51 0.30 -24.22
CA ASP A 125 14.37 -0.11 -25.31
C ASP A 125 15.41 -1.14 -24.84
N ALA A 126 16.04 -1.84 -25.78
CA ALA A 126 16.93 -2.97 -25.48
C ALA A 126 18.14 -2.58 -24.63
N GLU A 127 18.74 -1.40 -24.88
CA GLU A 127 19.91 -0.93 -24.14
C GLU A 127 19.51 -0.52 -22.70
N THR A 128 18.42 0.22 -22.56
CA THR A 128 17.87 0.60 -21.24
C THR A 128 17.54 -0.64 -20.43
N LEU A 129 16.87 -1.63 -21.02
CA LEU A 129 16.49 -2.86 -20.32
C LEU A 129 17.71 -3.65 -19.85
N LYS A 130 18.73 -3.80 -20.73
CA LYS A 130 20.02 -4.41 -20.39
C LYS A 130 20.65 -3.75 -19.17
N ASN A 131 20.75 -2.42 -19.18
CA ASN A 131 21.40 -1.67 -18.10
C ASN A 131 20.60 -1.77 -16.78
N LEU A 132 19.27 -1.81 -16.84
CA LEU A 132 18.41 -2.04 -15.66
C LEU A 132 18.67 -3.41 -15.03
N TYR A 133 18.75 -4.48 -15.82
CA TYR A 133 19.04 -5.83 -15.33
C TYR A 133 20.44 -5.94 -14.76
N LEU A 134 21.47 -5.38 -15.45
CA LEU A 134 22.83 -5.35 -14.93
C LEU A 134 22.94 -4.57 -13.62
N LEU A 135 22.24 -3.44 -13.49
CA LEU A 135 22.15 -2.71 -12.21
C LEU A 135 21.53 -3.56 -11.11
N ARG A 136 20.44 -4.29 -11.41
CA ARG A 136 19.79 -5.19 -10.46
C ARG A 136 20.76 -6.26 -9.96
N ASP A 137 21.45 -6.93 -10.88
CA ASP A 137 22.37 -8.01 -10.58
C ASP A 137 23.61 -7.51 -9.83
N GLY A 138 24.13 -6.35 -10.24
CA GLY A 138 25.22 -5.67 -9.54
C GLY A 138 24.84 -5.29 -8.11
N ILE A 139 23.65 -4.74 -7.89
CA ILE A 139 23.14 -4.44 -6.54
C ILE A 139 22.99 -5.72 -5.70
N ALA A 140 22.49 -6.80 -6.29
CA ALA A 140 22.35 -8.07 -5.59
C ALA A 140 23.69 -8.71 -5.18
N SER A 141 24.79 -8.35 -5.86
CA SER A 141 26.15 -8.82 -5.54
C SER A 141 26.84 -8.05 -4.41
N LEU A 142 26.28 -6.94 -3.94
CA LEU A 142 26.84 -6.18 -2.81
C LEU A 142 26.74 -7.01 -1.52
N GLU A 143 27.75 -6.91 -0.66
CA GLU A 143 27.76 -7.68 0.62
C GLU A 143 26.83 -7.08 1.69
N ASP A 144 26.73 -5.75 1.74
CA ASP A 144 25.96 -5.05 2.77
C ASP A 144 24.50 -4.86 2.36
N VAL A 145 23.60 -5.58 3.02
CA VAL A 145 22.15 -5.58 2.79
C VAL A 145 21.54 -4.17 2.92
N LYS A 146 22.07 -3.30 3.78
CA LYS A 146 21.52 -1.94 3.92
C LYS A 146 21.72 -1.11 2.66
N TYR A 147 22.88 -1.23 1.99
CA TYR A 147 23.12 -0.56 0.72
C TYR A 147 22.39 -1.26 -0.43
N GLN A 148 22.25 -2.60 -0.41
CA GLN A 148 21.42 -3.31 -1.38
C GLN A 148 19.99 -2.75 -1.36
N LEU A 149 19.35 -2.63 -0.20
CA LEU A 149 17.98 -2.13 -0.07
C LEU A 149 17.87 -0.66 -0.52
N PHE A 150 18.81 0.18 -0.12
CA PHE A 150 18.85 1.60 -0.49
C PHE A 150 18.96 1.79 -2.00
N LEU A 151 19.93 1.14 -2.64
CA LEU A 151 20.18 1.23 -4.08
C LEU A 151 19.08 0.52 -4.89
N ARG A 152 18.50 -0.57 -4.37
CA ARG A 152 17.33 -1.23 -4.97
C ARG A 152 16.10 -0.32 -4.96
N LEU A 153 15.92 0.52 -3.94
CA LEU A 153 14.87 1.54 -3.93
C LEU A 153 15.14 2.64 -4.98
N ALA A 154 16.39 3.09 -5.14
CA ALA A 154 16.78 4.01 -6.21
C ALA A 154 16.50 3.40 -7.60
N LEU A 155 16.83 2.11 -7.78
CA LEU A 155 16.51 1.37 -9.01
C LEU A 155 15.01 1.26 -9.26
N SER A 156 14.19 1.09 -8.21
CA SER A 156 12.72 1.09 -8.32
C SER A 156 12.17 2.41 -8.88
N GLN A 157 12.75 3.54 -8.49
CA GLN A 157 12.40 4.84 -9.09
C GLN A 157 12.90 4.97 -10.53
N THR A 158 14.09 4.42 -10.81
CA THR A 158 14.70 4.43 -12.15
C THR A 158 13.80 3.70 -13.15
N LEU A 159 13.16 2.59 -12.77
CA LEU A 159 12.18 1.90 -13.61
C LEU A 159 11.10 2.85 -14.14
N HIS A 160 10.54 3.70 -13.29
CA HIS A 160 9.52 4.66 -13.71
C HIS A 160 10.06 5.75 -14.62
N LYS A 161 11.26 6.26 -14.33
CA LYS A 161 11.84 7.41 -15.06
C LYS A 161 12.48 7.01 -16.39
N ALA A 162 12.97 5.78 -16.51
CA ALA A 162 13.61 5.27 -17.73
C ALA A 162 12.61 4.66 -18.74
N ALA A 163 11.38 4.39 -18.32
CA ALA A 163 10.38 3.77 -19.17
C ALA A 163 10.00 4.61 -20.39
N LEU A 164 9.67 3.95 -21.49
CA LEU A 164 9.16 4.57 -22.72
C LEU A 164 7.77 5.19 -22.51
N HIS A 165 6.97 4.56 -21.67
CA HIS A 165 5.60 4.97 -21.38
C HIS A 165 5.40 5.26 -19.90
N PRO A 166 4.53 6.23 -19.53
CA PRO A 166 4.23 6.47 -18.12
C PRO A 166 3.69 5.19 -17.44
N ILE A 167 4.37 4.76 -16.41
CA ILE A 167 3.89 3.73 -15.49
C ILE A 167 2.98 4.44 -14.49
N ALA A 168 1.71 4.64 -14.87
CA ALA A 168 0.70 5.23 -14.02
C ALA A 168 -0.02 4.12 -13.24
N VAL A 169 -0.48 4.45 -12.05
CA VAL A 169 -1.28 3.52 -11.26
C VAL A 169 -2.76 3.72 -11.60
N PRO A 170 -3.49 2.66 -11.93
CA PRO A 170 -3.05 1.24 -11.97
C PRO A 170 -2.51 0.77 -13.33
N TYR A 171 -2.51 1.60 -14.36
CA TYR A 171 -2.25 1.15 -15.73
C TYR A 171 -1.03 1.82 -16.36
N ILE A 172 -0.36 1.09 -17.26
CA ILE A 172 0.64 1.63 -18.17
C ILE A 172 -0.08 2.44 -19.26
N VAL A 173 0.30 3.71 -19.43
CA VAL A 173 -0.33 4.60 -20.41
C VAL A 173 0.40 4.50 -21.76
N ARG A 174 0.15 3.44 -22.52
CA ARG A 174 0.81 3.16 -23.81
C ARG A 174 0.54 4.22 -24.89
N SER A 175 -0.51 5.02 -24.74
CA SER A 175 -0.84 6.12 -25.67
C SER A 175 0.05 7.36 -25.52
N LYS A 176 0.91 7.39 -24.51
CA LYS A 176 1.86 8.50 -24.26
C LYS A 176 3.27 7.95 -24.23
N THR A 177 4.18 8.66 -24.90
CA THR A 177 5.61 8.38 -24.84
C THR A 177 6.30 9.45 -23.99
N LEU A 178 7.23 9.04 -23.13
CA LEU A 178 8.02 9.96 -22.31
C LEU A 178 9.18 10.51 -23.12
N VAL A 179 9.32 11.84 -23.15
CA VAL A 179 10.39 12.54 -23.91
C VAL A 179 11.78 12.18 -23.38
N ASN A 180 11.90 11.96 -22.06
CA ASN A 180 13.18 11.65 -21.39
C ASN A 180 13.24 10.17 -20.97
N SER A 181 12.80 9.23 -21.82
CA SER A 181 12.98 7.80 -21.61
C SER A 181 14.44 7.39 -21.78
N GLY A 182 14.79 6.16 -21.37
CA GLY A 182 16.16 5.65 -21.49
C GLY A 182 17.11 6.15 -20.39
N ASP A 183 18.41 6.07 -20.65
CA ASP A 183 19.49 6.48 -19.73
C ASP A 183 19.32 5.92 -18.31
N ALA A 184 19.23 4.59 -18.19
CA ALA A 184 19.02 3.93 -16.90
C ALA A 184 20.13 4.26 -15.89
N LEU A 185 21.39 4.24 -16.33
CA LEU A 185 22.54 4.43 -15.47
C LEU A 185 22.66 5.88 -14.95
N GLY A 186 22.50 6.89 -15.82
CA GLY A 186 22.51 8.30 -15.41
C GLY A 186 21.36 8.64 -14.47
N LYS A 187 20.16 8.12 -14.74
CA LYS A 187 19.00 8.30 -13.85
C LYS A 187 19.18 7.61 -12.51
N PHE A 188 19.66 6.38 -12.50
CA PHE A 188 19.97 5.65 -11.28
C PHE A 188 20.97 6.42 -10.41
N THR A 189 22.07 6.88 -11.00
CA THR A 189 23.08 7.67 -10.30
C THR A 189 22.47 8.95 -9.71
N SER A 190 21.74 9.70 -10.52
CA SER A 190 21.10 10.96 -10.07
C SER A 190 20.10 10.73 -8.93
N ILE A 191 19.30 9.68 -9.01
CA ILE A 191 18.32 9.34 -7.97
C ILE A 191 19.03 8.91 -6.68
N SER A 192 20.06 8.07 -6.76
CA SER A 192 20.83 7.60 -5.61
C SER A 192 21.47 8.77 -4.86
N LEU A 193 22.11 9.70 -5.59
CA LEU A 193 22.70 10.91 -5.01
C LEU A 193 21.64 11.84 -4.39
N GLN A 194 20.48 11.98 -5.03
CA GLN A 194 19.38 12.75 -4.44
C GLN A 194 18.88 12.13 -3.13
N MET A 195 18.75 10.80 -3.06
CA MET A 195 18.36 10.08 -1.85
C MET A 195 19.41 10.25 -0.73
N LEU A 196 20.72 10.25 -1.05
CA LEU A 196 21.76 10.58 -0.08
C LEU A 196 21.62 12.01 0.46
N ASN A 197 21.45 13.00 -0.42
CA ASN A 197 21.21 14.38 0.00
C ASN A 197 19.97 14.53 0.89
N ASP A 198 18.91 13.77 0.64
CA ASP A 198 17.73 13.74 1.49
C ASP A 198 18.08 13.23 2.90
N LEU A 199 18.95 12.21 3.03
CA LEU A 199 19.39 11.67 4.32
C LEU A 199 20.16 12.69 5.14
N ALA A 200 20.95 13.56 4.53
CA ALA A 200 21.66 14.62 5.23
C ALA A 200 20.73 15.58 5.99
N THR A 201 19.44 15.60 5.62
CA THR A 201 18.40 16.41 6.30
C THR A 201 17.65 15.65 7.40
N MET A 202 17.90 14.35 7.56
CA MET A 202 17.20 13.52 8.54
C MET A 202 17.86 13.61 9.93
N PRO A 203 17.07 13.48 11.00
CA PRO A 203 17.63 13.45 12.35
C PRO A 203 18.47 12.19 12.54
N HIS A 204 19.69 12.38 13.10
CA HIS A 204 20.56 11.26 13.44
C HIS A 204 20.07 10.58 14.73
N HIS A 205 19.54 9.40 14.62
CA HIS A 205 19.20 8.51 15.72
C HIS A 205 19.05 7.07 15.19
N GLU A 206 19.06 6.13 16.12
CA GLU A 206 18.83 4.72 15.80
C GLU A 206 17.44 4.51 15.17
N ARG A 207 17.32 3.44 14.39
CA ARG A 207 16.04 3.02 13.82
C ARG A 207 15.04 2.72 14.93
N MET A 208 13.83 3.27 14.79
CA MET A 208 12.75 3.14 15.78
C MET A 208 11.49 2.47 15.22
N ALA A 209 11.59 1.86 14.05
CA ALA A 209 10.44 1.27 13.37
C ALA A 209 10.76 -0.13 12.86
N ASP A 210 9.83 -1.07 13.07
CA ASP A 210 9.89 -2.41 12.53
C ASP A 210 8.72 -2.68 11.59
N VAL A 211 9.02 -3.33 10.47
CA VAL A 211 8.00 -3.83 9.54
C VAL A 211 8.10 -5.34 9.42
N TYR A 212 6.96 -5.99 9.51
CA TYR A 212 6.82 -7.43 9.39
C TYR A 212 6.07 -7.79 8.11
N LYS A 213 6.62 -8.74 7.33
CA LYS A 213 5.83 -9.35 6.26
C LYS A 213 4.75 -10.22 6.91
N ALA A 214 3.53 -9.70 6.95
CA ALA A 214 2.42 -10.32 7.66
C ALA A 214 1.06 -9.99 7.04
N ASP A 215 0.15 -10.96 7.10
CA ASP A 215 -1.26 -10.79 6.78
C ASP A 215 -1.99 -10.23 8.01
N SER A 216 -2.48 -9.00 7.93
CA SER A 216 -3.11 -8.30 9.05
C SER A 216 -4.45 -8.88 9.51
N ARG A 217 -5.00 -9.85 8.78
CA ARG A 217 -6.16 -10.66 9.22
C ARG A 217 -5.79 -11.73 10.24
N LYS A 218 -4.49 -11.95 10.47
CA LYS A 218 -3.95 -13.00 11.34
C LYS A 218 -3.15 -12.39 12.47
N LYS A 219 -3.08 -13.12 13.59
CA LYS A 219 -2.21 -12.74 14.70
C LYS A 219 -0.75 -12.71 14.26
N ASN A 220 -0.11 -11.54 14.38
CA ASN A 220 1.34 -11.45 14.22
C ASN A 220 2.01 -11.81 15.56
N VAL A 221 2.69 -12.95 15.58
CA VAL A 221 3.35 -13.48 16.79
C VAL A 221 4.56 -12.66 17.23
N ASN A 222 5.12 -11.81 16.35
CA ASN A 222 6.23 -10.93 16.65
C ASN A 222 5.79 -9.64 17.37
N ILE A 223 4.48 -9.38 17.45
CA ILE A 223 3.92 -8.19 18.10
C ILE A 223 3.20 -8.59 19.38
N THR A 224 3.69 -8.07 20.51
CA THR A 224 3.14 -8.33 21.84
C THR A 224 1.76 -7.69 22.01
N ASP A 225 0.87 -8.35 22.74
CA ASP A 225 -0.46 -7.84 23.07
C ASP A 225 -0.36 -6.54 23.89
N GLY A 226 -1.13 -5.51 23.50
CA GLY A 226 -1.20 -4.24 24.22
C GLY A 226 0.10 -3.40 24.19
N ILE A 227 0.98 -3.62 23.21
CA ILE A 227 2.26 -2.90 23.13
C ILE A 227 2.10 -1.46 22.61
N CYS A 228 1.16 -1.20 21.71
CA CYS A 228 0.98 0.11 21.09
C CYS A 228 -0.15 0.90 21.76
N ASP A 229 0.00 2.21 21.79
CA ASP A 229 -0.96 3.15 22.38
C ASP A 229 -1.63 4.06 21.32
N LEU A 230 -1.26 3.90 20.06
CA LEU A 230 -1.87 4.60 18.94
C LEU A 230 -1.88 3.67 17.71
N CYS A 231 -2.96 3.72 16.92
CA CYS A 231 -2.97 3.16 15.57
C CYS A 231 -3.34 4.24 14.57
N ILE A 232 -2.58 4.35 13.48
CA ILE A 232 -2.90 5.25 12.35
C ILE A 232 -2.74 4.44 11.08
N THR A 233 -3.82 4.33 10.28
CA THR A 233 -3.82 3.49 9.10
C THR A 233 -4.77 3.97 8.02
N SER A 234 -4.56 3.52 6.79
CA SER A 234 -5.52 3.58 5.70
C SER A 234 -5.72 2.19 5.12
N PRO A 235 -6.72 1.45 5.59
CA PRO A 235 -6.98 0.11 5.09
C PRO A 235 -7.36 0.12 3.60
N PRO A 236 -7.22 -1.01 2.88
CA PRO A 236 -7.75 -1.14 1.54
C PRO A 236 -9.24 -0.78 1.49
N TYR A 237 -9.66 0.00 0.49
CA TYR A 237 -11.07 0.36 0.34
C TYR A 237 -11.83 -0.75 -0.39
N LEU A 238 -13.09 -0.94 -0.05
CA LEU A 238 -13.94 -2.00 -0.57
C LEU A 238 -13.88 -2.19 -2.10
N ASN A 239 -13.79 -1.12 -2.87
CA ASN A 239 -13.81 -1.18 -4.34
C ASN A 239 -12.91 -0.09 -4.94
N ASN A 240 -11.59 -0.15 -4.73
CA ASN A 240 -10.71 0.91 -5.20
C ASN A 240 -9.58 0.40 -6.13
N LEU A 241 -8.50 -0.15 -5.61
CA LEU A 241 -7.29 -0.46 -6.37
C LEU A 241 -6.96 -1.95 -6.34
N ASP A 242 -6.42 -2.44 -7.47
CA ASP A 242 -5.71 -3.70 -7.52
C ASP A 242 -4.25 -3.48 -7.15
N TYR A 243 -3.89 -3.80 -5.93
CA TYR A 243 -2.52 -3.62 -5.44
C TYR A 243 -1.53 -4.57 -6.15
N GLY A 244 -1.98 -5.74 -6.64
CA GLY A 244 -1.17 -6.62 -7.47
C GLY A 244 -0.86 -6.00 -8.83
N GLU A 245 -1.85 -5.36 -9.46
CA GLU A 245 -1.65 -4.62 -10.72
C GLU A 245 -0.72 -3.43 -10.54
N VAL A 246 -0.84 -2.71 -9.41
CA VAL A 246 -0.01 -1.54 -9.09
C VAL A 246 1.47 -1.90 -8.98
N SER A 247 1.80 -3.04 -8.38
CA SER A 247 3.17 -3.47 -8.11
C SER A 247 3.79 -4.32 -9.21
N LYS A 248 3.02 -4.78 -10.22
CA LYS A 248 3.45 -5.81 -11.19
C LYS A 248 4.78 -5.53 -11.91
N VAL A 249 5.03 -4.28 -12.33
CA VAL A 249 6.28 -3.93 -13.01
C VAL A 249 7.48 -4.19 -12.12
N HIS A 250 7.38 -3.78 -10.85
CA HIS A 250 8.44 -3.98 -9.87
C HIS A 250 8.57 -5.45 -9.46
N THR A 251 7.45 -6.12 -9.20
CA THR A 251 7.48 -7.53 -8.78
C THR A 251 8.01 -8.45 -9.88
N HIS A 252 7.72 -8.16 -11.15
CA HIS A 252 8.32 -8.89 -12.26
C HIS A 252 9.81 -8.57 -12.44
N PHE A 253 10.17 -7.29 -12.33
CA PHE A 253 11.57 -6.89 -12.49
C PHE A 253 12.48 -7.44 -11.38
N PHE A 254 11.99 -7.47 -10.14
CA PHE A 254 12.72 -8.02 -8.99
C PHE A 254 12.46 -9.51 -8.76
N GLU A 255 11.86 -10.21 -9.74
CA GLU A 255 11.62 -11.67 -9.74
C GLU A 255 10.76 -12.20 -8.57
N LEU A 256 10.01 -11.31 -7.93
CA LEU A 256 9.05 -11.71 -6.90
C LEU A 256 7.83 -12.43 -7.50
N THR A 257 7.50 -12.10 -8.76
CA THR A 257 6.44 -12.72 -9.55
C THR A 257 6.86 -12.85 -11.01
N LYS A 258 6.41 -13.90 -11.71
CA LYS A 258 6.72 -14.14 -13.12
C LYS A 258 5.57 -13.76 -14.06
N ASP A 259 4.35 -14.02 -13.61
CA ASP A 259 3.14 -13.85 -14.40
C ASP A 259 1.91 -13.50 -13.53
N TRP A 260 0.73 -13.49 -14.13
CA TRP A 260 -0.53 -13.21 -13.44
C TRP A 260 -0.94 -14.28 -12.43
N HIS A 261 -0.54 -15.53 -12.64
CA HIS A 261 -0.78 -16.60 -11.68
C HIS A 261 0.01 -16.33 -10.40
N ASP A 262 1.29 -16.03 -10.53
CA ASP A 262 2.15 -15.65 -9.40
C ASP A 262 1.62 -14.42 -8.64
N ILE A 263 1.15 -13.38 -9.36
CA ILE A 263 0.53 -12.21 -8.72
C ILE A 263 -0.69 -12.62 -7.89
N THR A 264 -1.49 -13.54 -8.42
CA THR A 264 -2.69 -14.01 -7.70
C THR A 264 -2.31 -14.81 -6.46
N GLU A 265 -1.39 -15.77 -6.61
CA GLU A 265 -1.02 -16.68 -5.53
C GLU A 265 -0.15 -16.04 -4.44
N LYS A 266 0.82 -15.20 -4.83
CA LYS A 266 1.84 -14.66 -3.93
C LYS A 266 1.52 -13.24 -3.42
N VAL A 267 0.62 -12.51 -4.09
CA VAL A 267 0.28 -11.14 -3.71
C VAL A 267 -1.18 -11.04 -3.29
N ARG A 268 -2.12 -11.32 -4.21
CA ARG A 268 -3.55 -11.06 -3.94
C ARG A 268 -4.14 -11.90 -2.81
N ARG A 269 -3.70 -13.13 -2.61
CA ARG A 269 -4.20 -14.00 -1.53
C ARG A 269 -3.84 -13.50 -0.13
N GLU A 270 -2.74 -12.76 -0.02
CA GLU A 270 -2.29 -12.19 1.26
C GLU A 270 -2.92 -10.81 1.53
N LEU A 271 -3.61 -10.23 0.55
CA LEU A 271 -4.30 -8.95 0.70
C LEU A 271 -5.70 -9.13 1.30
N VAL A 272 -6.17 -8.11 2.01
CA VAL A 272 -7.60 -7.96 2.31
C VAL A 272 -8.39 -7.95 1.01
N THR A 273 -9.54 -8.59 1.01
CA THR A 273 -10.48 -8.62 -0.12
C THR A 273 -10.73 -7.22 -0.67
N GLY A 274 -10.52 -7.04 -1.95
CA GLY A 274 -10.62 -5.73 -2.62
C GLY A 274 -11.07 -5.86 -4.08
N ALA A 275 -11.11 -4.73 -4.80
CA ALA A 275 -11.73 -4.56 -6.13
C ALA A 275 -11.39 -5.60 -7.20
N THR A 276 -10.32 -6.35 -7.03
CA THR A 276 -9.82 -7.33 -8.01
C THR A 276 -9.82 -8.76 -7.52
N THR A 277 -10.23 -8.99 -6.28
CA THR A 277 -10.50 -10.34 -5.84
C THR A 277 -11.67 -10.89 -6.67
N HIS A 278 -11.42 -11.93 -7.43
CA HIS A 278 -12.46 -12.56 -8.24
C HIS A 278 -13.10 -13.70 -7.45
N TYR A 279 -14.37 -13.51 -7.11
CA TYR A 279 -15.22 -14.57 -6.59
C TYR A 279 -16.11 -15.10 -7.69
N ARG A 280 -16.32 -16.40 -7.73
CA ARG A 280 -17.33 -17.04 -8.57
C ARG A 280 -18.62 -17.17 -7.76
N ASP A 281 -19.75 -16.81 -8.35
CA ASP A 281 -21.05 -16.92 -7.68
C ASP A 281 -21.32 -18.38 -7.21
N ALA A 282 -20.78 -19.37 -7.93
CA ALA A 282 -20.92 -20.79 -7.59
C ALA A 282 -20.10 -21.23 -6.35
N ASP A 283 -19.11 -20.46 -5.96
CA ASP A 283 -18.20 -20.81 -4.84
C ASP A 283 -18.64 -20.11 -3.53
N PHE A 284 -19.76 -19.41 -3.51
CA PHE A 284 -20.27 -18.69 -2.35
C PHE A 284 -21.67 -19.18 -1.94
N CYS A 285 -21.80 -19.61 -0.70
CA CYS A 285 -23.05 -19.98 -0.08
C CYS A 285 -23.39 -18.98 1.03
N LEU A 286 -24.49 -18.24 0.88
CA LEU A 286 -24.89 -17.24 1.85
C LEU A 286 -25.25 -17.88 3.21
N GLU A 287 -25.89 -19.04 3.20
CA GLU A 287 -26.27 -19.78 4.41
C GLU A 287 -25.03 -20.17 5.21
N GLU A 288 -23.99 -20.68 4.55
CA GLU A 288 -22.70 -21.00 5.19
C GLU A 288 -21.99 -19.74 5.71
N PHE A 289 -22.05 -18.65 4.94
CA PHE A 289 -21.46 -17.37 5.36
C PHE A 289 -22.11 -16.84 6.66
N LEU A 290 -23.41 -17.02 6.82
CA LEU A 290 -24.15 -16.60 8.02
C LEU A 290 -23.75 -17.38 9.29
N GLU A 291 -23.09 -18.52 9.13
CA GLU A 291 -22.56 -19.33 10.23
C GLU A 291 -21.11 -18.94 10.61
N THR A 292 -20.49 -17.98 9.92
CA THR A 292 -19.14 -17.49 10.26
C THR A 292 -19.13 -16.73 11.59
N ASP A 293 -17.95 -16.66 12.23
CA ASP A 293 -17.76 -15.87 13.45
C ASP A 293 -18.09 -14.39 13.24
N PHE A 294 -17.76 -13.86 12.06
CA PHE A 294 -18.13 -12.50 11.67
C PHE A 294 -19.64 -12.29 11.69
N ALA A 295 -20.38 -13.13 11.00
CA ALA A 295 -21.84 -13.01 10.93
C ALA A 295 -22.50 -13.16 12.29
N ARG A 296 -22.04 -14.13 13.10
CA ARG A 296 -22.52 -14.36 14.46
C ARG A 296 -22.26 -13.17 15.40
N ALA A 297 -21.06 -12.56 15.30
CA ALA A 297 -20.70 -11.39 16.09
C ALA A 297 -21.46 -10.12 15.67
N ASN A 298 -21.90 -10.04 14.40
CA ASN A 298 -22.53 -8.85 13.81
C ASN A 298 -24.00 -9.09 13.40
N ARG A 299 -24.76 -9.88 14.17
CA ARG A 299 -26.17 -10.24 13.87
C ARG A 299 -27.05 -9.03 13.57
N GLY A 300 -26.83 -7.90 14.24
CA GLY A 300 -27.57 -6.66 14.01
C GLY A 300 -27.31 -6.02 12.64
N LEU A 301 -26.09 -6.16 12.12
CA LEU A 301 -25.68 -5.61 10.82
C LEU A 301 -26.04 -6.54 9.65
N MET A 302 -26.13 -7.86 9.89
CA MET A 302 -26.37 -8.85 8.82
C MET A 302 -27.60 -8.57 7.94
N PRO A 303 -28.79 -8.21 8.47
CA PRO A 303 -29.94 -7.91 7.61
C PRO A 303 -29.66 -6.78 6.60
N THR A 304 -28.94 -5.76 7.01
CA THR A 304 -28.56 -4.64 6.15
C THR A 304 -27.53 -5.07 5.09
N LEU A 305 -26.53 -5.87 5.46
CA LEU A 305 -25.56 -6.40 4.49
C LEU A 305 -26.21 -7.33 3.48
N ILE A 306 -27.18 -8.16 3.88
CA ILE A 306 -27.94 -9.02 2.97
C ILE A 306 -28.77 -8.17 1.99
N GLN A 307 -29.41 -7.10 2.48
CA GLN A 307 -30.13 -6.17 1.60
C GLN A 307 -29.21 -5.55 0.55
N HIS A 308 -28.01 -5.12 0.92
CA HIS A 308 -27.01 -4.63 -0.03
C HIS A 308 -26.51 -5.72 -0.97
N TYR A 309 -26.28 -6.93 -0.47
CA TYR A 309 -25.91 -8.09 -1.27
C TYR A 309 -26.93 -8.32 -2.39
N ASP A 310 -28.22 -8.39 -2.07
CA ASP A 310 -29.29 -8.58 -3.04
C ASP A 310 -29.39 -7.42 -4.04
N ALA A 311 -29.30 -6.18 -3.57
CA ALA A 311 -29.35 -4.99 -4.41
C ALA A 311 -28.19 -4.95 -5.43
N ILE A 312 -26.95 -5.26 -4.99
CA ILE A 312 -25.77 -5.32 -5.87
C ILE A 312 -25.90 -6.46 -6.87
N LEU A 313 -26.34 -7.64 -6.42
CA LEU A 313 -26.57 -8.80 -7.30
C LEU A 313 -27.57 -8.48 -8.41
N GLN A 314 -28.71 -7.85 -8.07
CA GLN A 314 -29.73 -7.45 -9.05
C GLN A 314 -29.19 -6.37 -10.01
N SER A 315 -28.51 -5.34 -9.50
CA SER A 315 -27.95 -4.26 -10.33
C SER A 315 -26.81 -4.73 -11.23
N GLY A 316 -26.17 -5.85 -10.91
CA GLY A 316 -25.13 -6.50 -11.72
C GLY A 316 -25.68 -7.33 -12.88
N LYS A 317 -26.96 -7.72 -12.88
CA LYS A 317 -27.54 -8.57 -13.93
C LYS A 317 -27.46 -7.91 -15.30
N GLY A 318 -27.08 -8.69 -16.31
CA GLY A 318 -27.00 -8.25 -17.71
C GLY A 318 -25.78 -7.34 -18.05
N ARG A 319 -24.93 -6.98 -17.11
CA ARG A 319 -23.72 -6.19 -17.38
C ARG A 319 -22.62 -7.08 -17.98
N LYS A 320 -22.01 -6.63 -19.07
CA LYS A 320 -20.81 -7.28 -19.66
C LYS A 320 -19.63 -7.14 -18.68
N GLY A 321 -18.87 -8.22 -18.49
CA GLY A 321 -17.73 -8.25 -17.55
C GLY A 321 -18.16 -8.08 -16.09
N LYS A 322 -19.33 -8.59 -15.73
CA LYS A 322 -19.89 -8.59 -14.37
C LYS A 322 -18.86 -9.13 -13.38
N LYS A 323 -18.64 -8.38 -12.29
CA LYS A 323 -17.88 -8.81 -11.11
C LYS A 323 -18.84 -9.13 -9.98
N SER A 324 -18.51 -10.12 -9.16
CA SER A 324 -19.32 -10.53 -8.01
C SER A 324 -19.12 -9.59 -6.81
N PHE A 325 -19.42 -8.29 -7.00
CA PHE A 325 -19.25 -7.28 -5.94
C PHE A 325 -20.11 -7.52 -4.71
N HIS A 326 -21.23 -8.22 -4.83
CA HIS A 326 -22.06 -8.65 -3.71
C HIS A 326 -21.30 -9.60 -2.78
N ILE A 327 -20.59 -10.58 -3.32
CA ILE A 327 -19.73 -11.51 -2.57
C ILE A 327 -18.49 -10.80 -2.03
N LEU A 328 -17.85 -9.97 -2.88
CA LEU A 328 -16.69 -9.18 -2.50
C LEU A 328 -16.98 -8.32 -1.27
N MET A 329 -18.13 -7.67 -1.20
CA MET A 329 -18.54 -6.86 -0.07
C MET A 329 -18.63 -7.69 1.23
N MET A 330 -19.21 -8.87 1.18
CA MET A 330 -19.34 -9.75 2.35
C MET A 330 -17.98 -10.16 2.91
N HIS A 331 -17.09 -10.64 2.03
CA HIS A 331 -15.73 -11.03 2.42
C HIS A 331 -14.86 -9.85 2.85
N TYR A 332 -15.06 -8.66 2.27
CA TYR A 332 -14.35 -7.46 2.71
C TYR A 332 -14.64 -7.16 4.19
N PHE A 333 -15.91 -7.16 4.60
CA PHE A 333 -16.26 -6.89 5.98
C PHE A 333 -15.83 -8.02 6.93
N GLU A 334 -15.86 -9.26 6.48
CA GLU A 334 -15.31 -10.40 7.23
C GLU A 334 -13.79 -10.28 7.43
N ASP A 335 -13.04 -9.91 6.38
CA ASP A 335 -11.60 -9.67 6.47
C ASP A 335 -11.28 -8.52 7.42
N MET A 336 -12.00 -7.40 7.29
CA MET A 336 -11.83 -6.25 8.17
C MET A 336 -12.20 -6.54 9.62
N TYR A 337 -13.18 -7.41 9.87
CA TYR A 337 -13.48 -7.90 11.22
C TYR A 337 -12.25 -8.60 11.84
N ARG A 338 -11.59 -9.46 11.08
CA ARG A 338 -10.36 -10.13 11.54
C ARG A 338 -9.22 -9.13 11.79
N VAL A 339 -9.07 -8.15 10.92
CA VAL A 339 -8.09 -7.05 11.09
C VAL A 339 -8.37 -6.27 12.38
N LEU A 340 -9.63 -5.93 12.64
CA LEU A 340 -10.02 -5.19 13.86
C LEU A 340 -9.78 -6.01 15.14
N ILE A 341 -9.93 -7.34 15.11
CA ILE A 341 -9.53 -8.21 16.22
C ILE A 341 -8.03 -8.08 16.50
N GLU A 342 -7.18 -8.13 15.46
CA GLU A 342 -5.74 -8.00 15.61
C GLU A 342 -5.35 -6.59 16.08
N MET A 343 -5.94 -5.54 15.50
CA MET A 343 -5.73 -4.16 15.95
C MET A 343 -6.07 -4.01 17.44
N ARG A 344 -7.22 -4.57 17.87
CA ARG A 344 -7.63 -4.53 19.27
C ARG A 344 -6.65 -5.27 20.19
N ARG A 345 -6.05 -6.37 19.73
CA ARG A 345 -5.04 -7.12 20.48
C ARG A 345 -3.77 -6.30 20.68
N VAL A 346 -3.28 -5.66 19.61
CA VAL A 346 -2.01 -4.90 19.62
C VAL A 346 -2.13 -3.61 20.42
N LEU A 347 -3.29 -2.97 20.41
CA LEU A 347 -3.53 -1.73 21.11
C LEU A 347 -3.77 -1.96 22.62
N ARG A 348 -3.15 -1.15 23.46
CA ARG A 348 -3.41 -1.13 24.92
C ARG A 348 -4.78 -0.49 25.23
N LYS A 349 -5.34 -0.78 26.38
CA LYS A 349 -6.59 -0.15 26.83
C LYS A 349 -6.42 1.37 26.98
N GLY A 350 -7.44 2.12 26.54
CA GLY A 350 -7.44 3.58 26.53
C GLY A 350 -6.79 4.21 25.30
N SER A 351 -6.27 3.39 24.38
CA SER A 351 -5.67 3.85 23.11
C SER A 351 -6.74 4.24 22.08
N LYS A 352 -6.29 4.94 21.03
CA LYS A 352 -7.12 5.30 19.88
C LYS A 352 -6.58 4.68 18.60
N ALA A 353 -7.51 4.40 17.68
CA ALA A 353 -7.16 4.06 16.30
C ALA A 353 -7.82 5.05 15.34
N TYR A 354 -7.05 5.54 14.38
CA TYR A 354 -7.48 6.46 13.34
C TYR A 354 -7.36 5.77 11.99
N LEU A 355 -8.50 5.55 11.31
CA LEU A 355 -8.55 4.90 10.02
C LEU A 355 -9.03 5.88 8.95
N ILE A 356 -8.23 6.14 7.92
CA ILE A 356 -8.66 6.89 6.74
C ILE A 356 -9.23 5.90 5.74
N LEU A 357 -10.51 6.07 5.40
CA LEU A 357 -11.19 5.20 4.45
C LEU A 357 -12.32 5.92 3.72
N GLY A 358 -12.80 5.33 2.65
CA GLY A 358 -13.86 5.90 1.84
C GLY A 358 -15.05 4.96 1.67
N ASP A 359 -16.22 5.57 1.56
CA ASP A 359 -17.42 4.85 1.18
C ASP A 359 -17.35 4.36 -0.26
N SER A 360 -18.17 3.40 -0.62
CA SER A 360 -18.16 2.73 -1.91
C SER A 360 -19.56 2.67 -2.52
N ALA A 361 -19.64 2.50 -3.85
CA ALA A 361 -20.91 2.33 -4.54
C ALA A 361 -20.79 1.33 -5.71
N PRO A 362 -20.60 0.02 -5.42
CA PRO A 362 -20.59 -1.00 -6.45
C PRO A 362 -21.92 -1.01 -7.20
N TYR A 363 -21.87 -0.94 -8.53
CA TYR A 363 -23.02 -0.82 -9.42
C TYR A 363 -24.03 0.30 -9.05
N GLY A 364 -23.59 1.34 -8.34
CA GLY A 364 -24.43 2.46 -7.91
C GLY A 364 -25.18 2.24 -6.59
N ILE A 365 -24.96 1.12 -5.93
CA ILE A 365 -25.52 0.85 -4.60
C ILE A 365 -24.57 1.43 -3.55
N TYR A 366 -24.99 2.45 -2.84
CA TYR A 366 -24.21 3.12 -1.80
C TYR A 366 -23.99 2.21 -0.59
N ILE A 367 -22.72 2.08 -0.20
CA ILE A 367 -22.29 1.32 0.97
C ILE A 367 -21.55 2.26 1.92
N PRO A 368 -22.11 2.60 3.07
CA PRO A 368 -21.49 3.46 4.09
C PRO A 368 -20.39 2.66 4.83
N THR A 369 -19.31 2.37 4.11
CA THR A 369 -18.23 1.49 4.55
C THR A 369 -17.65 1.95 5.88
N THR A 370 -17.50 3.27 6.07
CA THR A 370 -16.95 3.85 7.30
C THR A 370 -17.83 3.57 8.50
N GLN A 371 -19.14 3.71 8.36
CA GLN A 371 -20.10 3.45 9.43
C GLN A 371 -20.09 1.97 9.80
N TYR A 372 -20.18 1.07 8.81
CA TYR A 372 -20.21 -0.38 9.08
C TYR A 372 -18.93 -0.87 9.75
N LEU A 373 -17.76 -0.32 9.39
CA LEU A 373 -16.54 -0.66 10.10
C LEU A 373 -16.52 -0.15 11.54
N GLY A 374 -17.16 0.97 11.84
CA GLY A 374 -17.37 1.43 13.21
C GLY A 374 -18.23 0.47 14.02
N GLU A 375 -19.35 -0.01 13.46
CA GLU A 375 -20.26 -1.00 14.10
C GLU A 375 -19.53 -2.34 14.29
N ILE A 376 -18.77 -2.81 13.29
CA ILE A 376 -17.96 -4.03 13.39
C ILE A 376 -16.87 -3.87 14.45
N ALA A 377 -16.25 -2.71 14.59
CA ALA A 377 -15.26 -2.46 15.63
C ALA A 377 -15.86 -2.59 17.03
N GLN A 378 -17.09 -2.12 17.23
CA GLN A 378 -17.81 -2.32 18.51
C GLN A 378 -18.06 -3.81 18.78
N SER A 379 -18.42 -4.60 17.77
CA SER A 379 -18.64 -6.04 17.93
C SER A 379 -17.40 -6.81 18.37
N VAL A 380 -16.19 -6.33 18.01
CA VAL A 380 -14.93 -6.91 18.49
C VAL A 380 -14.43 -6.32 19.81
N GLY A 381 -15.19 -5.36 20.38
CA GLY A 381 -14.94 -4.80 21.71
C GLY A 381 -14.10 -3.53 21.74
N PHE A 382 -14.08 -2.74 20.67
CA PHE A 382 -13.80 -1.31 20.76
C PHE A 382 -14.99 -0.61 21.43
N GLY A 383 -14.73 0.55 22.02
CA GLY A 383 -15.76 1.41 22.59
C GLY A 383 -16.51 2.21 21.54
N ASP A 384 -16.88 3.45 21.90
CA ASP A 384 -17.52 4.36 20.96
C ASP A 384 -16.60 4.75 19.80
N TYR A 385 -17.19 5.04 18.67
CA TYR A 385 -16.48 5.55 17.51
C TYR A 385 -17.01 6.90 17.06
N LYS A 386 -16.16 7.65 16.33
CA LYS A 386 -16.53 8.91 15.69
C LYS A 386 -16.09 8.90 14.23
N ILE A 387 -16.88 9.55 13.37
CA ILE A 387 -16.59 9.69 11.95
C ILE A 387 -16.45 11.18 11.63
N TYR A 388 -15.33 11.53 10.99
CA TYR A 388 -15.07 12.89 10.52
C TYR A 388 -14.89 12.87 8.99
N LYS A 389 -15.73 13.62 8.27
CA LYS A 389 -15.63 13.73 6.81
C LYS A 389 -14.39 14.56 6.44
N ILE A 390 -13.52 14.04 5.58
CA ILE A 390 -12.36 14.74 5.03
C ILE A 390 -12.78 15.50 3.78
N ARG A 391 -13.38 14.77 2.81
CA ARG A 391 -13.76 15.34 1.51
C ARG A 391 -14.80 14.48 0.79
N GLU A 392 -15.39 15.07 -0.23
CA GLU A 392 -16.19 14.34 -1.21
C GLU A 392 -15.28 13.69 -2.26
N ARG A 393 -15.71 12.52 -2.74
CA ARG A 393 -15.02 11.73 -3.77
C ARG A 393 -15.94 11.54 -4.97
N GLY A 394 -15.34 11.29 -6.14
CA GLY A 394 -16.10 10.87 -7.32
C GLY A 394 -16.45 11.97 -8.31
N HIS A 395 -16.32 13.26 -8.00
CA HIS A 395 -16.65 14.36 -8.92
C HIS A 395 -15.98 14.27 -10.30
N LYS A 396 -14.77 13.71 -10.39
CA LYS A 396 -14.06 13.52 -11.67
C LYS A 396 -14.71 12.48 -12.58
N TRP A 397 -15.62 11.68 -12.07
CA TRP A 397 -16.19 10.52 -12.77
C TRP A 397 -17.65 10.70 -13.14
N THR A 398 -18.29 11.77 -12.68
CA THR A 398 -19.72 12.08 -12.95
C THR A 398 -20.01 12.36 -14.42
N THR A 399 -19.00 12.73 -15.20
CA THR A 399 -19.11 12.96 -16.65
C THR A 399 -19.06 11.68 -17.50
N LEU A 400 -18.76 10.53 -16.91
CA LEU A 400 -18.67 9.26 -17.61
C LEU A 400 -20.02 8.55 -17.57
N SER A 401 -20.66 8.34 -18.74
CA SER A 401 -21.98 7.75 -18.89
C SER A 401 -22.18 6.34 -18.33
N ASN A 402 -21.09 5.63 -18.03
CA ASN A 402 -21.09 4.28 -17.48
C ASN A 402 -20.79 4.23 -15.97
N ARG A 403 -20.71 5.38 -15.28
CA ARG A 403 -20.53 5.46 -13.83
C ARG A 403 -21.77 6.01 -13.13
N HIS A 404 -21.91 5.66 -11.86
CA HIS A 404 -23.00 6.15 -11.00
C HIS A 404 -22.74 7.58 -10.53
N ASN A 405 -23.83 8.31 -10.23
CA ASN A 405 -23.81 9.67 -9.68
C ASN A 405 -23.97 9.68 -8.15
N VAL A 406 -23.60 8.59 -7.47
CA VAL A 406 -23.68 8.52 -6.02
C VAL A 406 -22.53 9.32 -5.44
N GLU A 407 -22.84 10.24 -4.56
CA GLU A 407 -21.84 10.99 -3.78
C GLU A 407 -21.15 10.06 -2.79
N LEU A 408 -19.83 10.07 -2.81
CA LEU A 408 -19.00 9.27 -1.91
C LEU A 408 -18.17 10.20 -1.04
N SER A 409 -17.93 9.80 0.21
CA SER A 409 -17.05 10.52 1.12
C SER A 409 -15.78 9.74 1.40
N GLU A 410 -14.74 10.49 1.76
CA GLU A 410 -13.54 9.98 2.42
C GLU A 410 -13.56 10.50 3.85
N ASN A 411 -13.34 9.61 4.80
CA ASN A 411 -13.60 9.88 6.20
C ASN A 411 -12.42 9.41 7.07
N ILE A 412 -12.33 9.98 8.26
CA ILE A 412 -11.54 9.44 9.37
C ILE A 412 -12.51 8.74 10.32
N LEU A 413 -12.31 7.45 10.52
CA LEU A 413 -12.96 6.68 11.57
C LEU A 413 -12.03 6.65 12.79
N VAL A 414 -12.49 7.16 13.92
CA VAL A 414 -11.75 7.14 15.19
C VAL A 414 -12.39 6.13 16.10
N LEU A 415 -11.64 5.14 16.53
CA LEU A 415 -12.05 4.08 17.44
C LEU A 415 -11.37 4.27 18.80
N ASN A 416 -12.12 4.05 19.90
CA ASN A 416 -11.59 4.03 21.26
C ASN A 416 -11.40 2.56 21.71
N ARG A 417 -10.22 2.23 22.27
CA ARG A 417 -9.88 0.86 22.69
C ARG A 417 -10.18 0.63 24.16
#